data_ac75f1ed80aa23d2b507a78915aff242
#
_entry.id   ac75f1ed80aa23d2b507a78915aff242
#
_cell.length_a   1.000
_cell.length_b   1.000
_cell.length_c   1.000
_cell.angle_alpha   90.00
_cell.angle_beta   90.00
_cell.angle_gamma   90.00
#
_symmetry.space_group_name_H-M   'P 1'
#
loop_
_entity.id
_entity.type
_entity.pdbx_description
1 polymer ?
#
loop_
_entity_poly.entity_id
_entity_poly.type
_entity_poly.pdbx_seq_one_letter_code
_entity_poly.pdbx_strand_id
1 'polypeptide(L)'
;MHLFEQMLRSSDRCLKQGLCNHLLVLCLIFCLPNFQSIAVAEDMLEYQVKAAFIYNFIAFTQWPDNIDETINLCIYGKDYFGGEIDKLQSRAVNKRHIKIVRVNDLKELARCQAIFFSKSINNHLSTILGDLQNKPILTLADNPHALSEGIVINMNLSNEKIVFEINLGAARKSGLDISSKLLQLAVKVHQ
;
A
#
# COMPACT_ATOMS: atom_id res chain seq x y z
N MET A 1 -21.96 -14.24 -74.41
CA MET A 1 -20.95 -15.02 -73.64
C MET A 1 -20.02 -14.11 -72.80
N HIS A 2 -19.84 -12.85 -73.16
CA HIS A 2 -18.99 -11.90 -72.43
C HIS A 2 -19.53 -11.33 -71.12
N LEU A 3 -20.83 -11.25 -70.96
CA LEU A 3 -21.46 -10.67 -69.73
C LEU A 3 -21.38 -11.58 -68.51
N PHE A 4 -21.32 -12.90 -68.72
CA PHE A 4 -21.28 -13.90 -67.62
C PHE A 4 -19.90 -13.98 -66.97
N GLU A 5 -18.82 -13.80 -67.74
CA GLU A 5 -17.45 -13.73 -67.21
C GLU A 5 -17.16 -12.45 -66.42
N GLN A 6 -17.80 -11.31 -66.77
CA GLN A 6 -17.66 -10.08 -66.00
C GLN A 6 -18.35 -10.14 -64.62
N MET A 7 -19.48 -10.84 -64.53
CA MET A 7 -20.16 -11.03 -63.23
C MET A 7 -19.39 -11.92 -62.29
N LEU A 8 -18.74 -12.99 -62.77
CA LEU A 8 -17.93 -13.87 -61.94
C LEU A 8 -16.65 -13.17 -61.40
N ARG A 9 -16.02 -12.32 -62.18
CA ARG A 9 -14.84 -11.56 -61.73
C ARG A 9 -15.18 -10.43 -60.76
N SER A 10 -16.39 -9.91 -60.77
CA SER A 10 -16.87 -8.92 -59.84
C SER A 10 -17.19 -9.54 -58.45
N SER A 11 -17.76 -10.76 -58.46
CA SER A 11 -18.06 -11.50 -57.20
C SER A 11 -16.78 -11.88 -56.43
N ASP A 12 -15.73 -12.35 -57.15
CA ASP A 12 -14.47 -12.75 -56.51
C ASP A 12 -13.71 -11.57 -55.87
N ARG A 13 -13.84 -10.37 -56.42
CA ARG A 13 -13.22 -9.17 -55.84
C ARG A 13 -13.94 -8.71 -54.56
N CYS A 14 -15.26 -8.80 -54.56
CA CYS A 14 -16.06 -8.44 -53.37
C CYS A 14 -15.83 -9.41 -52.22
N LEU A 15 -15.70 -10.71 -52.48
CA LEU A 15 -15.41 -11.72 -51.48
C LEU A 15 -14.01 -11.56 -50.90
N LYS A 16 -12.99 -11.27 -51.72
CA LYS A 16 -11.60 -11.04 -51.26
C LYS A 16 -11.43 -9.74 -50.47
N GLN A 17 -12.19 -8.68 -50.80
CA GLN A 17 -12.18 -7.44 -50.02
C GLN A 17 -12.88 -7.62 -48.67
N GLY A 18 -13.98 -8.38 -48.58
CA GLY A 18 -14.64 -8.69 -47.33
C GLY A 18 -13.76 -9.51 -46.37
N LEU A 19 -13.09 -10.55 -46.91
CA LEU A 19 -12.15 -11.37 -46.14
C LEU A 19 -10.95 -10.59 -45.64
N CYS A 20 -10.40 -9.70 -46.47
CA CYS A 20 -9.25 -8.86 -46.10
C CYS A 20 -9.61 -7.84 -45.03
N ASN A 21 -10.85 -7.29 -45.04
CA ASN A 21 -11.32 -6.35 -44.05
C ASN A 21 -11.59 -7.03 -42.69
N HIS A 22 -12.11 -8.26 -42.68
CA HIS A 22 -12.28 -9.04 -41.47
C HIS A 22 -10.95 -9.49 -40.87
N LEU A 23 -9.95 -9.83 -41.70
CA LEU A 23 -8.60 -10.15 -41.19
C LEU A 23 -7.92 -8.93 -40.57
N LEU A 24 -8.06 -7.74 -41.18
CA LEU A 24 -7.52 -6.47 -40.65
C LEU A 24 -8.19 -6.08 -39.33
N VAL A 25 -9.48 -6.25 -39.21
CA VAL A 25 -10.22 -5.99 -37.92
C VAL A 25 -9.81 -6.99 -36.85
N LEU A 26 -9.62 -8.27 -37.21
CA LEU A 26 -9.13 -9.28 -36.26
C LEU A 26 -7.72 -9.00 -35.77
N CYS A 27 -6.80 -8.57 -36.66
CA CYS A 27 -5.45 -8.16 -36.28
C CYS A 27 -5.42 -6.90 -35.40
N LEU A 28 -6.33 -5.94 -35.62
CA LEU A 28 -6.44 -4.75 -34.79
C LEU A 28 -6.93 -5.06 -33.36
N ILE A 29 -7.81 -6.06 -33.20
CA ILE A 29 -8.28 -6.50 -31.88
C ILE A 29 -7.18 -7.25 -31.12
N PHE A 30 -6.29 -7.97 -31.81
CA PHE A 30 -5.17 -8.69 -31.18
C PHE A 30 -3.95 -7.81 -30.84
N CYS A 31 -3.85 -6.61 -31.45
CA CYS A 31 -2.78 -5.65 -31.20
C CYS A 31 -3.08 -4.62 -30.12
N LEU A 32 -4.19 -4.76 -29.36
CA LEU A 32 -4.42 -3.92 -28.18
C LEU A 32 -3.40 -4.33 -27.11
N PRO A 33 -2.40 -3.48 -26.80
CA PRO A 33 -1.47 -3.79 -25.73
C PRO A 33 -2.24 -3.95 -24.42
N ASN A 34 -1.95 -4.99 -23.66
CA ASN A 34 -2.47 -5.19 -22.32
C ASN A 34 -1.95 -4.06 -21.41
N PHE A 35 -2.63 -2.93 -21.36
CA PHE A 35 -2.30 -1.79 -20.51
C PHE A 35 -2.51 -2.09 -18.99
N GLN A 36 -3.06 -3.24 -18.64
CA GLN A 36 -3.34 -3.59 -17.24
C GLN A 36 -2.10 -3.99 -16.42
N SER A 37 -0.99 -4.32 -17.05
CA SER A 37 0.20 -4.83 -16.34
C SER A 37 1.04 -3.73 -15.66
N ILE A 38 0.96 -2.48 -16.10
CA ILE A 38 1.82 -1.40 -15.61
C ILE A 38 1.36 -0.93 -14.22
N ALA A 39 0.06 -0.73 -14.01
CA ALA A 39 -0.49 -0.24 -12.75
C ALA A 39 -0.26 -1.21 -11.57
N VAL A 40 -0.33 -2.51 -11.81
CA VAL A 40 -0.10 -3.54 -10.77
C VAL A 40 1.38 -3.58 -10.34
N ALA A 41 2.31 -3.35 -11.27
CA ALA A 41 3.74 -3.33 -10.96
C ALA A 41 4.12 -2.09 -10.13
N GLU A 42 3.51 -0.95 -10.38
CA GLU A 42 3.74 0.30 -9.67
C GLU A 42 3.21 0.23 -8.23
N ASP A 43 2.00 -0.27 -8.02
CA ASP A 43 1.43 -0.52 -6.69
C ASP A 43 2.31 -1.48 -5.87
N MET A 44 2.85 -2.53 -6.50
CA MET A 44 3.71 -3.49 -5.81
C MET A 44 5.04 -2.87 -5.37
N LEU A 45 5.66 -2.02 -6.20
CA LEU A 45 6.89 -1.31 -5.84
C LEU A 45 6.63 -0.30 -4.71
N GLU A 46 5.51 0.40 -4.72
CA GLU A 46 5.11 1.33 -3.66
C GLU A 46 5.05 0.63 -2.30
N TYR A 47 4.34 -0.50 -2.22
CA TYR A 47 4.19 -1.24 -0.96
C TYR A 47 5.47 -1.98 -0.53
N GLN A 48 6.35 -2.33 -1.44
CA GLN A 48 7.69 -2.81 -1.11
C GLN A 48 8.50 -1.72 -0.39
N VAL A 49 8.47 -0.48 -0.88
CA VAL A 49 9.14 0.65 -0.25
C VAL A 49 8.49 0.98 1.09
N LYS A 50 7.16 1.00 1.18
CA LYS A 50 6.44 1.22 2.45
C LYS A 50 6.80 0.18 3.50
N ALA A 51 6.94 -1.10 3.14
CA ALA A 51 7.37 -2.14 4.07
C ALA A 51 8.77 -1.85 4.64
N ALA A 52 9.72 -1.39 3.80
CA ALA A 52 11.04 -1.00 4.27
C ALA A 52 11.00 0.22 5.21
N PHE A 53 10.13 1.20 4.94
CA PHE A 53 9.91 2.32 5.85
C PHE A 53 9.32 1.87 7.18
N ILE A 54 8.34 0.98 7.18
CA ILE A 54 7.72 0.44 8.41
C ILE A 54 8.78 -0.21 9.30
N TYR A 55 9.70 -0.99 8.72
CA TYR A 55 10.82 -1.55 9.48
C TYR A 55 11.64 -0.45 10.17
N ASN A 56 11.99 0.60 9.45
CA ASN A 56 12.75 1.72 9.98
C ASN A 56 11.96 2.49 11.05
N PHE A 57 10.65 2.70 10.86
CA PHE A 57 9.81 3.34 11.86
C PHE A 57 9.82 2.57 13.17
N ILE A 58 9.68 1.24 13.09
CA ILE A 58 9.79 0.37 14.25
C ILE A 58 11.19 0.45 14.87
N ALA A 59 12.25 0.41 14.06
CA ALA A 59 13.63 0.41 14.54
C ALA A 59 14.04 1.74 15.23
N PHE A 60 13.47 2.85 14.80
CA PHE A 60 13.77 4.19 15.32
C PHE A 60 12.71 4.71 16.32
N THR A 61 11.75 3.88 16.72
CA THR A 61 10.82 4.16 17.81
C THR A 61 11.32 3.49 19.09
N GLN A 62 11.23 4.19 20.21
CA GLN A 62 11.52 3.66 21.53
C GLN A 62 10.19 3.43 22.26
N TRP A 63 10.00 2.20 22.72
CA TRP A 63 8.88 1.81 23.57
C TRP A 63 9.31 1.79 25.04
N PRO A 64 8.37 1.91 25.97
CA PRO A 64 8.63 1.63 27.39
C PRO A 64 9.25 0.24 27.60
N ASP A 65 10.02 0.08 28.68
CA ASP A 65 10.74 -1.18 28.94
C ASP A 65 9.85 -2.38 29.22
N ASN A 66 8.58 -2.15 29.56
CA ASN A 66 7.61 -3.17 29.95
C ASN A 66 6.85 -3.80 28.78
N ILE A 67 7.24 -3.56 27.53
CA ILE A 67 6.65 -4.27 26.39
C ILE A 67 7.39 -5.59 26.12
N ASP A 68 6.68 -6.54 25.48
CA ASP A 68 7.19 -7.86 25.15
C ASP A 68 8.44 -7.82 24.24
N GLU A 69 9.16 -8.94 24.22
CA GLU A 69 10.29 -9.16 23.27
C GLU A 69 9.81 -9.25 21.82
N THR A 70 8.51 -9.40 21.60
CA THR A 70 7.90 -9.46 20.27
C THR A 70 7.15 -8.17 19.96
N ILE A 71 7.46 -7.54 18.83
CA ILE A 71 6.68 -6.44 18.26
C ILE A 71 5.67 -7.03 17.29
N ASN A 72 4.41 -7.13 17.71
CA ASN A 72 3.31 -7.49 16.81
C ASN A 72 3.02 -6.28 15.92
N LEU A 73 3.42 -6.38 14.64
CA LEU A 73 3.03 -5.45 13.59
C LEU A 73 1.71 -5.93 12.99
N CYS A 74 0.65 -5.23 13.30
CA CYS A 74 -0.69 -5.56 12.84
C CYS A 74 -1.03 -4.77 11.57
N ILE A 75 -1.56 -5.47 10.55
CA ILE A 75 -2.11 -4.85 9.35
C ILE A 75 -3.63 -4.87 9.49
N TYR A 76 -4.24 -3.69 9.54
CA TYR A 76 -5.68 -3.53 9.66
C TYR A 76 -6.26 -2.89 8.40
N GLY A 77 -7.31 -3.51 7.86
CA GLY A 77 -7.90 -3.18 6.58
C GLY A 77 -7.38 -4.07 5.44
N LYS A 78 -7.59 -3.65 4.18
CA LYS A 78 -7.12 -4.42 3.02
C LYS A 78 -5.59 -4.43 2.98
N ASP A 79 -5.01 -5.62 2.92
CA ASP A 79 -3.57 -5.79 2.78
C ASP A 79 -3.17 -5.56 1.32
N TYR A 80 -2.44 -4.48 1.06
CA TYR A 80 -1.86 -4.16 -0.24
C TYR A 80 -0.38 -4.56 -0.33
N PHE A 81 0.24 -4.99 0.79
CA PHE A 81 1.66 -5.39 0.80
C PHE A 81 1.89 -6.75 0.17
N GLY A 82 0.88 -7.63 0.19
CA GLY A 82 1.07 -9.03 -0.20
C GLY A 82 2.22 -9.67 0.59
N GLY A 83 3.14 -10.33 -0.09
CA GLY A 83 4.30 -10.97 0.53
C GLY A 83 5.41 -10.00 0.98
N GLU A 84 5.35 -8.71 0.62
CA GLU A 84 6.44 -7.77 0.94
C GLU A 84 6.55 -7.50 2.44
N ILE A 85 5.43 -7.37 3.14
CA ILE A 85 5.42 -7.17 4.57
C ILE A 85 5.88 -8.42 5.33
N ASP A 86 5.64 -9.61 4.78
CA ASP A 86 6.04 -10.87 5.39
C ASP A 86 7.58 -11.04 5.45
N LYS A 87 8.32 -10.31 4.61
CA LYS A 87 9.79 -10.25 4.68
C LYS A 87 10.31 -9.63 5.99
N LEU A 88 9.44 -8.96 6.74
CA LEU A 88 9.77 -8.44 8.07
C LEU A 88 9.56 -9.47 9.18
N GLN A 89 8.92 -10.61 8.89
CA GLN A 89 8.69 -11.66 9.88
C GLN A 89 10.01 -12.13 10.49
N SER A 90 10.06 -12.19 11.81
CA SER A 90 11.23 -12.59 12.59
C SER A 90 12.48 -11.69 12.45
N ARG A 91 12.37 -10.54 11.74
CA ARG A 91 13.49 -9.60 11.71
C ARG A 91 13.73 -9.00 13.10
N ALA A 92 15.00 -8.96 13.47
CA ALA A 92 15.40 -8.37 14.73
C ALA A 92 15.35 -6.84 14.66
N VAL A 93 14.83 -6.22 15.72
CA VAL A 93 14.87 -4.79 15.96
C VAL A 93 15.33 -4.59 17.40
N ASN A 94 16.57 -4.09 17.58
CA ASN A 94 17.21 -4.03 18.89
C ASN A 94 17.23 -5.42 19.56
N LYS A 95 16.57 -5.57 20.73
CA LYS A 95 16.43 -6.85 21.46
C LYS A 95 15.13 -7.60 21.18
N ARG A 96 14.34 -7.11 20.17
CA ARG A 96 12.99 -7.61 19.89
C ARG A 96 12.91 -8.20 18.48
N HIS A 97 11.86 -8.95 18.20
CA HIS A 97 11.57 -9.52 16.88
C HIS A 97 10.21 -9.06 16.39
N ILE A 98 10.10 -8.80 15.08
CA ILE A 98 8.84 -8.43 14.46
C ILE A 98 8.03 -9.70 14.18
N LYS A 99 6.74 -9.66 14.52
CA LYS A 99 5.72 -10.63 14.15
C LYS A 99 4.64 -9.95 13.33
N ILE A 100 4.38 -10.44 12.13
CA ILE A 100 3.33 -9.91 11.27
C ILE A 100 1.99 -10.54 11.63
N VAL A 101 0.96 -9.72 11.84
CA VAL A 101 -0.40 -10.15 12.18
C VAL A 101 -1.38 -9.40 11.29
N ARG A 102 -2.23 -10.13 10.56
CA ARG A 102 -3.34 -9.55 9.80
C ARG A 102 -4.58 -9.60 10.67
N VAL A 103 -5.18 -8.45 10.94
CA VAL A 103 -6.24 -8.27 11.93
C VAL A 103 -7.52 -7.77 11.25
N ASN A 104 -8.63 -8.42 11.55
CA ASN A 104 -9.95 -8.04 11.06
C ASN A 104 -10.89 -7.58 12.20
N ASP A 105 -10.56 -7.90 13.45
CA ASP A 105 -11.34 -7.48 14.63
C ASP A 105 -10.62 -6.36 15.38
N LEU A 106 -11.32 -5.26 15.63
CA LEU A 106 -10.81 -4.11 16.40
C LEU A 106 -10.31 -4.49 17.80
N LYS A 107 -10.91 -5.50 18.43
CA LYS A 107 -10.53 -5.97 19.77
C LYS A 107 -9.10 -6.53 19.82
N GLU A 108 -8.61 -7.02 18.69
CA GLU A 108 -7.25 -7.57 18.59
C GLU A 108 -6.18 -6.49 18.50
N LEU A 109 -6.53 -5.26 18.08
CA LEU A 109 -5.60 -4.15 17.93
C LEU A 109 -4.87 -3.79 19.23
N ALA A 110 -5.51 -4.01 20.37
CA ALA A 110 -4.92 -3.74 21.68
C ALA A 110 -3.70 -4.63 22.01
N ARG A 111 -3.47 -5.70 21.28
CA ARG A 111 -2.33 -6.62 21.45
C ARG A 111 -1.14 -6.27 20.56
N CYS A 112 -1.28 -5.26 19.71
CA CYS A 112 -0.27 -4.84 18.75
C CYS A 112 0.63 -3.78 19.36
N GLN A 113 1.93 -3.81 19.06
CA GLN A 113 2.87 -2.75 19.39
C GLN A 113 3.02 -1.76 18.24
N ALA A 114 2.78 -2.20 17.00
CA ALA A 114 2.67 -1.36 15.83
C ALA A 114 1.42 -1.74 15.03
N ILE A 115 0.70 -0.76 14.49
CA ILE A 115 -0.48 -0.99 13.65
C ILE A 115 -0.33 -0.16 12.38
N PHE A 116 -0.47 -0.82 11.24
CA PHE A 116 -0.64 -0.14 9.96
C PHE A 116 -2.12 -0.14 9.58
N PHE A 117 -2.70 1.05 9.52
CA PHE A 117 -4.04 1.29 9.01
C PHE A 117 -3.97 1.54 7.50
N SER A 118 -4.47 0.60 6.73
CA SER A 118 -4.49 0.67 5.28
C SER A 118 -5.37 1.82 4.77
N LYS A 119 -5.04 2.38 3.62
CA LYS A 119 -5.87 3.40 2.92
C LYS A 119 -7.31 2.97 2.66
N SER A 120 -7.63 1.68 2.79
CA SER A 120 -9.02 1.19 2.71
C SER A 120 -9.87 1.55 3.93
N ILE A 121 -9.26 1.99 5.03
CA ILE A 121 -9.95 2.42 6.25
C ILE A 121 -10.18 3.93 6.16
N ASN A 122 -11.31 4.32 5.59
CA ASN A 122 -11.64 5.72 5.34
C ASN A 122 -12.54 6.36 6.41
N ASN A 123 -13.19 5.54 7.25
CA ASN A 123 -14.15 6.02 8.23
C ASN A 123 -13.83 5.49 9.61
N HIS A 124 -14.06 6.31 10.65
CA HIS A 124 -13.93 5.95 12.05
C HIS A 124 -12.50 5.75 12.58
N LEU A 125 -11.46 6.20 11.88
CA LEU A 125 -10.08 6.06 12.36
C LEU A 125 -9.89 6.76 13.72
N SER A 126 -10.42 7.97 13.88
CA SER A 126 -10.39 8.70 15.16
C SER A 126 -11.08 7.95 16.32
N THR A 127 -12.20 7.26 16.04
CA THR A 127 -12.88 6.42 17.04
C THR A 127 -12.00 5.23 17.44
N ILE A 128 -11.42 4.53 16.44
CA ILE A 128 -10.53 3.40 16.71
C ILE A 128 -9.30 3.83 17.52
N LEU A 129 -8.72 4.99 17.18
CA LEU A 129 -7.58 5.54 17.91
C LEU A 129 -7.95 5.97 19.33
N GLY A 130 -9.20 6.38 19.54
CA GLY A 130 -9.74 6.65 20.88
C GLY A 130 -9.65 5.42 21.82
N ASP A 131 -9.98 4.24 21.32
CA ASP A 131 -9.91 2.97 22.06
C ASP A 131 -8.47 2.49 22.33
N LEU A 132 -7.52 3.03 21.56
CA LEU A 132 -6.09 2.72 21.68
C LEU A 132 -5.31 3.75 22.49
N GLN A 133 -5.97 4.81 22.99
CA GLN A 133 -5.30 5.87 23.76
C GLN A 133 -4.55 5.33 24.98
N ASN A 134 -3.44 5.99 25.31
CA ASN A 134 -2.57 5.65 26.44
C ASN A 134 -1.93 4.25 26.38
N LYS A 135 -1.97 3.59 25.22
CA LYS A 135 -1.22 2.36 24.97
C LYS A 135 0.03 2.66 24.15
N PRO A 136 1.16 2.02 24.44
CA PRO A 136 2.40 2.26 23.70
C PRO A 136 2.35 1.59 22.32
N ILE A 137 1.48 2.08 21.45
CA ILE A 137 1.22 1.55 20.12
C ILE A 137 1.68 2.57 19.07
N LEU A 138 2.60 2.17 18.21
CA LEU A 138 3.00 2.95 17.04
C LEU A 138 1.95 2.81 15.95
N THR A 139 1.19 3.87 15.69
CA THR A 139 0.16 3.88 14.65
C THR A 139 0.72 4.46 13.35
N LEU A 140 0.54 3.73 12.27
CA LEU A 140 1.02 4.03 10.91
C LEU A 140 -0.15 4.02 9.95
N ALA A 141 -0.10 4.86 8.91
CA ALA A 141 -1.10 4.85 7.85
C ALA A 141 -0.53 5.31 6.50
N ASP A 142 -1.32 5.13 5.45
CA ASP A 142 -1.08 5.68 4.11
C ASP A 142 -2.34 6.39 3.56
N ASN A 143 -3.00 7.16 4.43
CA ASN A 143 -4.23 7.89 4.13
C ASN A 143 -3.99 9.39 4.29
N PRO A 144 -4.39 10.25 3.33
CA PRO A 144 -4.11 11.70 3.37
C PRO A 144 -4.55 12.44 4.63
N HIS A 145 -5.58 11.96 5.33
CA HIS A 145 -6.14 12.61 6.52
C HIS A 145 -5.72 11.99 7.85
N ALA A 146 -4.95 10.91 7.82
CA ALA A 146 -4.65 10.09 8.99
C ALA A 146 -3.97 10.88 10.14
N LEU A 147 -3.06 11.80 9.83
CA LEU A 147 -2.39 12.62 10.86
C LEU A 147 -3.36 13.51 11.63
N SER A 148 -4.33 14.10 10.94
CA SER A 148 -5.35 14.95 11.59
C SER A 148 -6.28 14.13 12.49
N GLU A 149 -6.40 12.84 12.24
CA GLU A 149 -7.16 11.91 13.08
C GLU A 149 -6.38 11.35 14.26
N GLY A 150 -5.05 11.58 14.32
CA GLY A 150 -4.22 11.19 15.46
C GLY A 150 -3.23 10.06 15.20
N ILE A 151 -3.02 9.64 13.96
CA ILE A 151 -1.97 8.70 13.57
C ILE A 151 -0.59 9.28 13.88
N VAL A 152 0.34 8.45 14.34
CA VAL A 152 1.71 8.87 14.69
C VAL A 152 2.55 9.14 13.44
N ILE A 153 2.55 8.22 12.46
CA ILE A 153 3.32 8.40 11.20
C ILE A 153 2.42 8.09 10.01
N ASN A 154 2.36 9.00 9.06
CA ASN A 154 1.64 8.81 7.82
C ASN A 154 2.58 8.84 6.61
N MET A 155 2.43 7.87 5.71
CA MET A 155 3.17 7.77 4.46
C MET A 155 2.31 8.28 3.30
N ASN A 156 2.91 9.09 2.43
CA ASN A 156 2.25 9.62 1.23
C ASN A 156 3.14 9.38 0.01
N LEU A 157 2.51 9.17 -1.14
CA LEU A 157 3.20 9.21 -2.42
C LEU A 157 3.27 10.68 -2.90
N SER A 158 4.46 11.20 -3.12
CA SER A 158 4.70 12.55 -3.62
C SER A 158 5.80 12.53 -4.66
N ASN A 159 5.51 13.00 -5.88
CA ASN A 159 6.48 12.99 -6.98
C ASN A 159 7.15 11.60 -7.16
N GLU A 160 6.35 10.55 -7.23
CA GLU A 160 6.78 9.15 -7.40
C GLU A 160 7.70 8.62 -6.27
N LYS A 161 7.73 9.31 -5.14
CA LYS A 161 8.52 8.92 -3.95
C LYS A 161 7.62 8.78 -2.74
N ILE A 162 7.91 7.78 -1.91
CA ILE A 162 7.29 7.69 -0.61
C ILE A 162 7.96 8.68 0.33
N VAL A 163 7.15 9.59 0.84
CA VAL A 163 7.52 10.53 1.90
C VAL A 163 6.67 10.24 3.14
N PHE A 164 7.08 10.74 4.29
CA PHE A 164 6.31 10.56 5.51
C PHE A 164 6.33 11.80 6.40
N GLU A 165 5.27 11.94 7.16
CA GLU A 165 5.10 12.96 8.18
C GLU A 165 4.91 12.32 9.55
N ILE A 166 5.33 13.00 10.60
CA ILE A 166 5.24 12.50 11.99
C ILE A 166 4.43 13.45 12.85
N ASN A 167 3.48 12.91 13.61
CA ASN A 167 2.77 13.57 14.69
C ASN A 167 3.46 13.24 16.01
N LEU A 168 4.40 14.10 16.43
CA LEU A 168 5.17 13.89 17.64
C LEU A 168 4.32 14.01 18.91
N GLY A 169 3.27 14.87 18.86
CA GLY A 169 2.30 14.97 19.95
C GLY A 169 1.55 13.66 20.17
N ALA A 170 1.11 12.98 19.11
CA ALA A 170 0.46 11.68 19.18
C ALA A 170 1.42 10.60 19.69
N ALA A 171 2.68 10.58 19.23
CA ALA A 171 3.69 9.65 19.72
C ALA A 171 3.88 9.76 21.24
N ARG A 172 4.09 10.98 21.74
CA ARG A 172 4.26 11.26 23.19
C ARG A 172 3.04 10.87 24.01
N LYS A 173 1.82 11.14 23.52
CA LYS A 173 0.58 10.71 24.18
C LYS A 173 0.47 9.19 24.29
N SER A 174 1.03 8.46 23.34
CA SER A 174 1.12 6.99 23.36
C SER A 174 2.33 6.48 24.18
N GLY A 175 3.10 7.35 24.83
CA GLY A 175 4.28 6.94 25.60
C GLY A 175 5.44 6.47 24.73
N LEU A 176 5.47 6.88 23.46
CA LEU A 176 6.54 6.54 22.51
C LEU A 176 7.51 7.71 22.36
N ASP A 177 8.80 7.39 22.19
CA ASP A 177 9.80 8.37 21.78
C ASP A 177 10.33 8.06 20.38
N ILE A 178 10.40 9.09 19.54
CA ILE A 178 10.83 8.98 18.15
C ILE A 178 12.25 9.54 18.05
N SER A 179 13.15 8.69 17.56
CA SER A 179 14.56 9.05 17.38
C SER A 179 14.71 10.31 16.51
N SER A 180 15.63 11.20 16.91
CA SER A 180 15.98 12.40 16.16
C SER A 180 16.41 12.10 14.71
N LYS A 181 17.01 10.94 14.46
CA LYS A 181 17.35 10.50 13.11
C LYS A 181 16.10 10.31 12.24
N LEU A 182 15.03 9.75 12.80
CA LEU A 182 13.78 9.58 12.06
C LEU A 182 13.08 10.93 11.85
N LEU A 183 13.09 11.80 12.86
CA LEU A 183 12.52 13.14 12.76
C LEU A 183 13.16 13.97 11.64
N GLN A 184 14.48 13.85 11.44
CA GLN A 184 15.21 14.55 10.37
C GLN A 184 14.87 14.07 8.96
N LEU A 185 14.37 12.85 8.81
CA LEU A 185 13.98 12.26 7.51
C LEU A 185 12.54 12.56 7.15
N ALA A 186 11.71 12.99 8.09
CA ALA A 186 10.32 13.34 7.84
C ALA A 186 10.25 14.65 7.04
N VAL A 187 9.34 14.71 6.07
CA VAL A 187 9.08 15.96 5.31
C VAL A 187 8.40 17.01 6.17
N LYS A 188 7.72 16.57 7.25
CA LYS A 188 7.10 17.45 8.23
C LYS A 188 6.96 16.74 9.59
N VAL A 189 7.21 17.48 10.66
CA VAL A 189 6.96 17.05 12.04
C VAL A 189 5.94 17.98 12.67
N HIS A 190 4.82 17.41 13.10
CA HIS A 190 3.75 18.09 13.83
C HIS A 190 3.99 17.91 15.34
N GLN A 191 3.77 19.01 16.13
CA GLN A 191 4.00 19.04 17.57
C GLN A 191 2.74 18.66 18.34
#